data_48c773bd045e9eb3623ca9d3d9c50dc4
#
_entry.id   48c773bd045e9eb3623ca9d3d9c50dc4
#
_cell.length_a   1.000
_cell.length_b   1.000
_cell.length_c   1.000
_cell.angle_alpha   90.00
_cell.angle_beta   90.00
_cell.angle_gamma   90.00
#
_symmetry.space_group_name_H-M   'P 1'
#
loop_
_entity.id
_entity.type
_entity.pdbx_description
1 polymer ?
#
loop_
_entity_poly.entity_id
_entity_poly.type
_entity_poly.pdbx_seq_one_letter_code
_entity_poly.pdbx_strand_id
1 'polypeptide(L)'
;MVEIPVSLGELIDKITILFIKRKYINDFDKLRNVNQEYDLLITKWKSLKEYSEESLGHLVTSLANVNERIWFVEDAIRDHERRQDFGEDFIKLARSVYTLNDERANIKRQINLRLGSQIYEEKSYAKYKD
;
A
#
# COMPACT_ATOMS: atom_id res chain seq x y z
N MET A 1 14.97 -16.76 4.00
CA MET A 1 13.74 -15.96 4.11
C MET A 1 13.37 -15.82 5.58
N VAL A 2 12.94 -14.64 6.00
CA VAL A 2 12.49 -14.39 7.37
C VAL A 2 10.96 -14.25 7.36
N GLU A 3 10.32 -14.89 8.33
CA GLU A 3 8.87 -14.75 8.53
C GLU A 3 8.62 -13.95 9.80
N ILE A 4 7.73 -12.96 9.72
CA ILE A 4 7.34 -12.13 10.86
C ILE A 4 5.80 -12.06 10.93
N PRO A 5 5.24 -11.93 12.13
CA PRO A 5 3.80 -11.71 12.27
C PRO A 5 3.42 -10.33 11.71
N VAL A 6 2.39 -10.30 10.89
CA VAL A 6 1.82 -9.05 10.37
C VAL A 6 0.30 -9.13 10.45
N SER A 7 -0.36 -7.97 10.45
CA SER A 7 -1.81 -7.92 10.37
C SER A 7 -2.29 -8.37 8.99
N LEU A 8 -3.55 -8.78 8.89
CA LEU A 8 -4.15 -9.14 7.61
C LEU A 8 -4.19 -7.94 6.65
N GLY A 9 -4.48 -6.75 7.18
CA GLY A 9 -4.43 -5.52 6.38
C GLY A 9 -3.05 -5.25 5.81
N GLU A 10 -1.99 -5.51 6.58
CA GLU A 10 -0.63 -5.36 6.09
C GLU A 10 -0.32 -6.34 4.96
N LEU A 11 -0.76 -7.58 5.07
CA LEU A 11 -0.56 -8.58 4.02
C LEU A 11 -1.24 -8.16 2.71
N ILE A 12 -2.50 -7.74 2.79
CA ILE A 12 -3.25 -7.30 1.61
C ILE A 12 -2.62 -6.04 1.01
N ASP A 13 -2.18 -5.11 1.85
CA ASP A 13 -1.48 -3.90 1.41
C ASP A 13 -0.22 -4.25 0.60
N LYS A 14 0.61 -5.14 1.11
CA LYS A 14 1.82 -5.60 0.40
C LYS A 14 1.48 -6.23 -0.94
N ILE A 15 0.42 -7.04 -1.00
CA ILE A 15 -0.01 -7.67 -2.24
C ILE A 15 -0.44 -6.61 -3.26
N THR A 16 -1.21 -5.60 -2.85
CA THR A 16 -1.63 -4.53 -3.76
C THR A 16 -0.45 -3.72 -4.27
N ILE A 17 0.54 -3.46 -3.42
CA ILE A 17 1.75 -2.73 -3.81
C ILE A 17 2.57 -3.54 -4.82
N LEU A 18 2.72 -4.84 -4.60
CA LEU A 18 3.43 -5.71 -5.55
C LEU A 18 2.71 -5.78 -6.90
N PHE A 19 1.39 -5.79 -6.89
CA PHE A 19 0.59 -5.72 -8.11
C PHE A 19 0.88 -4.44 -8.91
N ILE A 20 0.98 -3.29 -8.22
CA ILE A 20 1.33 -2.00 -8.82
C ILE A 20 2.76 -2.04 -9.39
N LYS A 21 3.70 -2.59 -8.63
CA LYS A 21 5.08 -2.75 -9.09
C LYS A 21 5.16 -3.58 -10.37
N ARG A 22 4.38 -4.66 -10.47
CA ARG A 22 4.33 -5.49 -11.68
C ARG A 22 3.81 -4.69 -12.88
N LYS A 23 2.92 -3.74 -12.64
CA LYS A 23 2.31 -2.92 -13.70
C LYS A 23 3.28 -1.86 -14.23
N TYR A 24 4.09 -1.25 -13.36
CA TYR A 24 4.88 -0.07 -13.73
C TYR A 24 6.39 -0.29 -13.82
N ILE A 25 6.94 -1.34 -13.22
CA ILE A 25 8.37 -1.63 -13.32
C ILE A 25 8.63 -2.35 -14.63
N ASN A 26 9.64 -1.86 -15.38
CA ASN A 26 10.02 -2.41 -16.68
C ASN A 26 11.33 -3.20 -16.65
N ASP A 27 12.17 -3.01 -15.62
CA ASP A 27 13.44 -3.70 -15.48
C ASP A 27 13.21 -5.18 -15.24
N PHE A 28 13.82 -6.03 -16.07
CA PHE A 28 13.62 -7.48 -16.04
C PHE A 28 14.01 -8.10 -14.69
N ASP A 29 15.19 -7.74 -14.16
CA ASP A 29 15.66 -8.33 -12.91
C ASP A 29 14.78 -7.90 -11.72
N LYS A 30 14.37 -6.64 -11.71
CA LYS A 30 13.45 -6.13 -10.68
C LYS A 30 12.09 -6.84 -10.77
N LEU A 31 11.55 -7.01 -11.98
CA LEU A 31 10.28 -7.71 -12.18
C LEU A 31 10.33 -9.16 -11.71
N ARG A 32 11.44 -9.84 -11.94
CA ARG A 32 11.62 -11.21 -11.46
C ARG A 32 11.50 -11.26 -9.93
N ASN A 33 12.15 -10.35 -9.24
CA ASN A 33 12.08 -10.26 -7.78
C ASN A 33 10.67 -9.91 -7.30
N VAL A 34 10.02 -8.96 -7.97
CA VAL A 34 8.63 -8.57 -7.66
C VAL A 34 7.68 -9.75 -7.83
N ASN A 35 7.78 -10.47 -8.94
CA ASN A 35 6.92 -11.62 -9.21
C ASN A 35 7.14 -12.75 -8.19
N GLN A 36 8.37 -12.98 -7.79
CA GLN A 36 8.69 -13.99 -6.77
C GLN A 36 8.02 -13.63 -5.43
N GLU A 37 8.16 -12.39 -4.99
CA GLU A 37 7.54 -11.93 -3.75
C GLU A 37 6.02 -11.95 -3.84
N TYR A 38 5.46 -11.50 -4.96
CA TYR A 38 4.02 -11.53 -5.19
C TYR A 38 3.46 -12.94 -5.08
N ASP A 39 4.08 -13.91 -5.74
CA ASP A 39 3.64 -15.30 -5.72
C ASP A 39 3.67 -15.88 -4.30
N LEU A 40 4.72 -15.58 -3.53
CA LEU A 40 4.82 -16.00 -2.13
C LEU A 40 3.67 -15.44 -1.28
N LEU A 41 3.38 -14.16 -1.41
CA LEU A 41 2.35 -13.51 -0.59
C LEU A 41 0.94 -13.91 -1.02
N ILE A 42 0.68 -14.06 -2.31
CA ILE A 42 -0.62 -14.55 -2.81
C ILE A 42 -0.87 -15.97 -2.33
N THR A 43 0.14 -16.84 -2.39
CA THR A 43 0.04 -18.22 -1.90
C THR A 43 -0.28 -18.21 -0.41
N LYS A 44 0.40 -17.36 0.36
CA LYS A 44 0.15 -17.23 1.80
C LYS A 44 -1.29 -16.79 2.07
N TRP A 45 -1.75 -15.74 1.40
CA TRP A 45 -3.12 -15.23 1.56
C TRP A 45 -4.15 -16.33 1.27
N LYS A 46 -4.01 -17.04 0.16
CA LYS A 46 -4.94 -18.11 -0.22
C LYS A 46 -4.93 -19.30 0.75
N SER A 47 -3.86 -19.47 1.52
CA SER A 47 -3.73 -20.57 2.49
C SER A 47 -4.40 -20.26 3.83
N LEU A 48 -4.77 -19.01 4.09
CA LEU A 48 -5.33 -18.61 5.38
C LEU A 48 -6.82 -18.96 5.45
N LYS A 49 -7.29 -19.28 6.67
CA LYS A 49 -8.72 -19.54 6.90
C LYS A 49 -9.58 -18.30 6.62
N GLU A 50 -9.01 -17.10 6.75
CA GLU A 50 -9.68 -15.84 6.49
C GLU A 50 -9.81 -15.53 4.99
N TYR A 51 -9.18 -16.32 4.13
CA TYR A 51 -9.21 -16.07 2.68
C TYR A 51 -10.63 -16.16 2.13
N SER A 52 -11.02 -15.11 1.42
CA SER A 52 -12.25 -15.06 0.63
C SER A 52 -12.12 -13.94 -0.37
N GLU A 53 -12.40 -14.23 -1.63
CA GLU A 53 -12.39 -13.21 -2.68
C GLU A 53 -13.53 -12.20 -2.51
N GLU A 54 -14.61 -12.61 -1.85
CA GLU A 54 -15.82 -11.79 -1.70
C GLU A 54 -15.86 -11.00 -0.40
N SER A 55 -15.20 -11.47 0.66
CA SER A 55 -15.36 -10.93 2.02
C SER A 55 -14.86 -9.50 2.17
N LEU A 56 -13.89 -9.07 1.39
CA LEU A 56 -13.32 -7.73 1.47
C LEU A 56 -14.05 -6.72 0.60
N GLY A 57 -14.83 -7.19 -0.41
CA GLY A 57 -15.60 -6.33 -1.29
C GLY A 57 -14.73 -5.25 -1.94
N HIS A 58 -15.16 -3.99 -1.79
CA HIS A 58 -14.47 -2.85 -2.40
C HIS A 58 -13.18 -2.42 -1.65
N LEU A 59 -12.89 -2.99 -0.47
CA LEU A 59 -11.73 -2.56 0.33
C LEU A 59 -10.40 -2.81 -0.39
N VAL A 60 -10.27 -3.95 -1.06
CA VAL A 60 -9.04 -4.26 -1.81
C VAL A 60 -8.87 -3.28 -2.97
N THR A 61 -9.93 -2.99 -3.71
CA THR A 61 -9.91 -2.02 -4.82
C THR A 61 -9.56 -0.62 -4.31
N SER A 62 -10.16 -0.21 -3.19
CA SER A 62 -9.87 1.09 -2.58
C SER A 62 -8.41 1.19 -2.15
N LEU A 63 -7.88 0.14 -1.55
CA LEU A 63 -6.47 0.09 -1.13
C LEU A 63 -5.54 0.16 -2.34
N ALA A 64 -5.82 -0.60 -3.39
CA ALA A 64 -5.04 -0.56 -4.62
C ALA A 64 -5.05 0.84 -5.25
N ASN A 65 -6.21 1.50 -5.27
CA ASN A 65 -6.31 2.87 -5.80
C ASN A 65 -5.49 3.88 -5.00
N VAL A 66 -5.56 3.83 -3.68
CA VAL A 66 -4.75 4.70 -2.81
C VAL A 66 -3.26 4.44 -3.03
N ASN A 67 -2.85 3.19 -3.08
CA ASN A 67 -1.45 2.82 -3.30
C ASN A 67 -0.95 3.26 -4.68
N GLU A 68 -1.79 3.17 -5.71
CA GLU A 68 -1.43 3.65 -7.05
C GLU A 68 -1.26 5.17 -7.07
N ARG A 69 -2.13 5.91 -6.38
CA ARG A 69 -1.99 7.37 -6.24
C ARG A 69 -0.70 7.73 -5.51
N ILE A 70 -0.36 7.00 -4.45
CA ILE A 70 0.92 7.20 -3.73
C ILE A 70 2.10 6.95 -4.67
N TRP A 71 2.04 5.90 -5.47
CA TRP A 71 3.08 5.60 -6.46
C TRP A 71 3.37 6.80 -7.37
N PHE A 72 2.33 7.38 -7.95
CA PHE A 72 2.47 8.54 -8.84
C PHE A 72 2.92 9.80 -8.10
N VAL A 73 2.43 10.04 -6.90
CA VAL A 73 2.86 11.18 -6.08
C VAL A 73 4.35 11.07 -5.74
N GLU A 74 4.81 9.89 -5.37
CA GLU A 74 6.22 9.67 -5.04
C GLU A 74 7.13 9.92 -6.25
N ASP A 75 6.73 9.50 -7.45
CA ASP A 75 7.46 9.79 -8.68
C ASP A 75 7.47 11.29 -8.99
N ALA A 76 6.32 11.95 -8.85
CA ALA A 76 6.18 13.38 -9.14
C ALA A 76 7.03 14.24 -8.18
N ILE A 77 7.07 13.87 -6.89
CA ILE A 77 7.89 14.57 -5.89
C ILE A 77 9.37 14.45 -6.27
N ARG A 78 9.81 13.27 -6.66
CA ARG A 78 11.22 13.05 -7.06
C ARG A 78 11.56 13.80 -8.34
N ASP A 79 10.62 13.95 -9.25
CA ASP A 79 10.82 14.76 -10.45
C ASP A 79 10.97 16.24 -10.10
N HIS A 80 10.17 16.76 -9.19
CA HIS A 80 10.34 18.12 -8.67
C HIS A 80 11.69 18.32 -8.01
N GLU A 81 12.14 17.35 -7.19
CA GLU A 81 13.46 17.39 -6.56
C GLU A 81 14.58 17.45 -7.60
N ARG A 82 14.49 16.62 -8.64
CA ARG A 82 15.48 16.60 -9.72
C ARG A 82 15.57 17.96 -10.42
N ARG A 83 14.45 18.62 -10.63
CA ARG A 83 14.36 19.94 -11.27
C ARG A 83 14.61 21.10 -10.30
N GLN A 84 14.76 20.81 -9.01
CA GLN A 84 14.87 21.82 -7.94
C GLN A 84 13.70 22.81 -7.95
N ASP A 85 12.51 22.32 -8.25
CA ASP A 85 11.26 23.07 -8.29
C ASP A 85 10.43 22.74 -7.04
N PHE A 86 10.46 23.64 -6.07
CA PHE A 86 9.78 23.48 -4.79
C PHE A 86 8.62 24.46 -4.62
N GLY A 87 8.02 24.85 -5.74
CA GLY A 87 6.90 25.77 -5.76
C GLY A 87 5.58 25.17 -5.30
N GLU A 88 4.49 25.78 -5.71
CA GLU A 88 3.14 25.45 -5.24
C GLU A 88 2.76 23.99 -5.56
N ASP A 89 3.10 23.49 -6.75
CA ASP A 89 2.77 22.12 -7.14
C ASP A 89 3.51 21.10 -6.29
N PHE A 90 4.79 21.36 -5.98
CA PHE A 90 5.55 20.50 -5.06
C PHE A 90 4.90 20.47 -3.68
N ILE A 91 4.48 21.61 -3.18
CA ILE A 91 3.83 21.72 -1.87
C ILE A 91 2.53 20.91 -1.83
N LYS A 92 1.72 20.97 -2.87
CA LYS A 92 0.48 20.19 -2.99
C LYS A 92 0.77 18.68 -2.98
N LEU A 93 1.78 18.26 -3.74
CA LEU A 93 2.20 16.86 -3.77
C LEU A 93 2.68 16.40 -2.40
N ALA A 94 3.53 17.19 -1.75
CA ALA A 94 4.04 16.86 -0.41
C ALA A 94 2.92 16.71 0.61
N ARG A 95 1.92 17.60 0.56
CA ARG A 95 0.76 17.53 1.45
C ARG A 95 -0.10 16.31 1.17
N SER A 96 -0.18 15.86 -0.08
CA SER A 96 -0.97 14.68 -0.42
C SER A 96 -0.36 13.39 0.14
N VAL A 97 0.93 13.35 0.44
CA VAL A 97 1.60 12.16 0.97
C VAL A 97 0.97 11.72 2.29
N TYR A 98 0.88 12.61 3.27
CA TYR A 98 0.32 12.23 4.57
C TYR A 98 -1.20 11.98 4.48
N THR A 99 -1.91 12.74 3.65
CA THR A 99 -3.35 12.52 3.44
C THR A 99 -3.62 11.14 2.85
N LEU A 100 -2.87 10.74 1.83
CA LEU A 100 -3.01 9.43 1.20
C LEU A 100 -2.59 8.30 2.14
N ASN A 101 -1.52 8.50 2.91
CA ASN A 101 -1.09 7.50 3.89
C ASN A 101 -2.11 7.32 5.01
N ASP A 102 -2.81 8.38 5.40
CA ASP A 102 -3.90 8.28 6.38
C ASP A 102 -5.09 7.49 5.81
N GLU A 103 -5.46 7.73 4.55
CA GLU A 103 -6.49 6.92 3.87
C GLU A 103 -6.07 5.44 3.81
N ARG A 104 -4.83 5.18 3.44
CA ARG A 104 -4.26 3.84 3.38
C ARG A 104 -4.36 3.14 4.74
N ALA A 105 -3.92 3.80 5.80
CA ALA A 105 -3.97 3.26 7.15
C ALA A 105 -5.41 2.93 7.57
N ASN A 106 -6.36 3.81 7.24
CA ASN A 106 -7.77 3.60 7.54
C ASN A 106 -8.34 2.38 6.81
N ILE A 107 -8.02 2.21 5.53
CA ILE A 107 -8.48 1.05 4.75
C ILE A 107 -7.88 -0.25 5.31
N LYS A 108 -6.58 -0.25 5.64
CA LYS A 108 -5.93 -1.39 6.27
C LYS A 108 -6.61 -1.77 7.59
N ARG A 109 -6.98 -0.78 8.39
CA ARG A 109 -7.70 -1.01 9.64
C ARG A 109 -9.08 -1.63 9.39
N GLN A 110 -9.79 -1.15 8.39
CA GLN A 110 -11.10 -1.73 8.02
C GLN A 110 -10.96 -3.19 7.59
N ILE A 111 -9.91 -3.53 6.85
CA ILE A 111 -9.61 -4.92 6.49
C ILE A 111 -9.36 -5.76 7.74
N ASN A 112 -8.54 -5.25 8.67
CA ASN A 112 -8.24 -5.94 9.92
C ASN A 112 -9.52 -6.22 10.74
N LEU A 113 -10.40 -5.23 10.83
CA LEU A 113 -11.67 -5.37 11.55
C LEU A 113 -12.58 -6.39 10.88
N ARG A 114 -12.70 -6.32 9.55
CA ARG A 114 -13.59 -7.22 8.81
C ARG A 114 -13.12 -8.68 8.88
N LEU A 115 -11.82 -8.92 8.83
CA LEU A 115 -11.27 -10.27 8.86
C LEU A 115 -10.95 -10.78 10.27
N GLY A 116 -11.10 -9.95 11.29
CA GLY A 116 -10.78 -10.32 12.66
C GLY A 116 -9.29 -10.57 12.87
N SER A 117 -8.45 -9.68 12.37
CA SER A 117 -6.99 -9.77 12.53
C SER A 117 -6.61 -9.84 14.01
N GLN A 118 -5.64 -10.70 14.35
CA GLN A 118 -5.12 -10.76 15.72
C GLN A 118 -4.19 -9.60 16.04
N ILE A 119 -3.60 -8.98 15.01
CA ILE A 119 -2.65 -7.88 15.14
C ILE A 119 -3.24 -6.66 14.47
N TYR A 120 -3.15 -5.52 15.13
CA TYR A 120 -3.57 -4.22 14.62
C TYR A 120 -2.40 -3.25 14.68
N GLU A 121 -2.04 -2.70 13.53
CA GLU A 121 -1.04 -1.64 13.47
C GLU A 121 -1.67 -0.33 13.96
N GLU A 122 -0.99 0.38 14.85
CA GLU A 122 -1.43 1.66 15.36
C GLU A 122 -0.51 2.77 14.88
N LYS A 123 -1.09 3.96 14.68
CA LYS A 123 -0.36 5.17 14.32
C LYS A 123 -0.75 6.28 15.28
N SER A 124 0.24 7.11 15.65
CA SER A 124 0.02 8.18 16.62
C SER A 124 0.72 9.46 16.13
N TYR A 125 0.33 9.92 14.93
CA TYR A 125 0.80 11.18 14.42
C TYR A 125 0.00 12.34 14.99
N ALA A 126 0.61 13.53 15.00
CA ALA A 126 -0.09 14.76 15.38
C ALA A 126 -1.30 14.98 14.46
N LYS A 127 -2.42 15.43 15.04
CA LYS A 127 -3.60 15.77 14.26
C LYS A 127 -3.35 17.06 13.48
N TYR A 128 -3.82 17.08 12.24
CA TYR A 128 -3.77 18.26 11.38
C TYR A 128 -5.15 18.74 10.92
N LYS A 129 -6.20 18.06 11.42
CA LYS A 129 -7.62 18.44 11.25
C LYS A 129 -8.31 18.40 12.60
N ASP A 130 -9.26 19.29 12.79
CA ASP A 130 -10.11 19.31 13.99
C ASP A 130 -11.16 18.20 13.98
#